data_3d7ce761d6677d6cf2ec0a5fc701e228
#
_entry.id   3d7ce761d6677d6cf2ec0a5fc701e228
#
_cell.length_a   1.000
_cell.length_b   1.000
_cell.length_c   1.000
_cell.angle_alpha   90.00
_cell.angle_beta   90.00
_cell.angle_gamma   90.00
#
_symmetry.space_group_name_H-M   'P 1'
#
loop_
_entity.id
_entity.type
_entity.pdbx_description
1 polymer ?
#
loop_
_entity_poly.entity_id
_entity_poly.type
_entity_poly.pdbx_seq_one_letter_code
_entity_poly.pdbx_strand_id
1 'polypeptide(L)'
;SISQVSETLCILLIPFFLRRYGIKTVMLMAMCAWILRFGFFGFGNPGSGVGLFILSMIVYGVAFDFFNVSGSLYVDKRTSKDIRSSAQGLFMIMTNGIGATVGTLCAQAVINHNVYSKPPGLDQIEGWSTSWLIFAAYAAVVAILFIFIFHEHDSHKTSAKEIKPAEDTPDNAI
;
A
#
# COMPACT_ATOMS: atom_id res chain seq x y z
N SER A 1 18.49 -1.05 9.69
CA SER A 1 18.59 -0.39 8.37
C SER A 1 17.63 0.81 8.28
N ILE A 2 17.87 1.72 7.32
CA ILE A 2 17.05 2.94 7.13
C ILE A 2 15.57 2.58 6.89
N SER A 3 15.30 1.56 6.10
CA SER A 3 13.94 1.08 5.82
C SER A 3 13.18 0.68 7.10
N GLN A 4 13.82 -0.05 8.00
CA GLN A 4 13.18 -0.50 9.26
C GLN A 4 12.84 0.65 10.20
N VAL A 5 13.71 1.67 10.26
CA VAL A 5 13.41 2.90 11.02
C VAL A 5 12.22 3.62 10.39
N SER A 6 12.18 3.73 9.06
CA SER A 6 11.05 4.31 8.33
C SER A 6 9.75 3.53 8.58
N GLU A 7 9.77 2.20 8.49
CA GLU A 7 8.60 1.35 8.80
C GLU A 7 8.07 1.62 10.21
N THR A 8 8.94 1.63 11.22
CA THR A 8 8.53 1.89 12.60
C THR A 8 7.84 3.25 12.75
N LEU A 9 8.40 4.30 12.15
CA LEU A 9 7.80 5.63 12.18
C LEU A 9 6.47 5.67 11.41
N CYS A 10 6.39 5.01 10.25
CA CYS A 10 5.18 4.94 9.44
C CYS A 10 4.04 4.24 10.17
N ILE A 11 4.31 3.11 10.84
CA ILE A 11 3.30 2.38 11.64
C ILE A 11 2.69 3.29 12.72
N LEU A 12 3.50 4.11 13.39
CA LEU A 12 3.01 5.05 14.40
C LEU A 12 2.13 6.16 13.81
N LEU A 13 2.35 6.54 12.55
CA LEU A 13 1.59 7.58 11.86
C LEU A 13 0.29 7.05 11.24
N ILE A 14 0.16 5.75 10.98
CA ILE A 14 -1.02 5.15 10.34
C ILE A 14 -2.34 5.54 11.01
N PRO A 15 -2.50 5.46 12.36
CA PRO A 15 -3.76 5.82 13.00
C PRO A 15 -4.17 7.28 12.75
N PHE A 16 -3.20 8.18 12.67
CA PHE A 16 -3.45 9.60 12.36
C PHE A 16 -3.99 9.76 10.92
N PHE A 17 -3.33 9.13 9.95
CA PHE A 17 -3.73 9.22 8.54
C PHE A 17 -5.08 8.54 8.30
N LEU A 18 -5.34 7.39 8.91
CA LEU A 18 -6.61 6.68 8.79
C LEU A 18 -7.80 7.48 9.35
N ARG A 19 -7.61 8.15 10.50
CA ARG A 19 -8.66 9.00 11.10
C ARG A 19 -8.95 10.22 10.26
N ARG A 20 -7.94 10.81 9.62
CA ARG A 20 -8.07 12.06 8.86
C ARG A 20 -8.53 11.85 7.43
N TYR A 21 -8.02 10.84 6.74
CA TYR A 21 -8.18 10.66 5.30
C TYR A 21 -9.00 9.44 4.90
N GLY A 22 -9.27 8.53 5.84
CA GLY A 22 -9.99 7.29 5.57
C GLY A 22 -9.14 6.21 4.89
N ILE A 23 -9.68 4.99 4.83
CA ILE A 23 -8.95 3.80 4.35
C ILE A 23 -8.59 3.92 2.86
N LYS A 24 -9.53 4.35 2.01
CA LYS A 24 -9.31 4.49 0.57
C LYS A 24 -8.14 5.40 0.24
N THR A 25 -8.11 6.59 0.86
CA THR A 25 -7.06 7.58 0.62
C THR A 25 -5.71 7.09 1.11
N VAL A 26 -5.65 6.42 2.26
CA VAL A 26 -4.41 5.85 2.80
C VAL A 26 -3.88 4.72 1.91
N MET A 27 -4.75 3.87 1.35
CA MET A 27 -4.34 2.86 0.36
C MET A 27 -3.83 3.51 -0.93
N LEU A 28 -4.45 4.59 -1.41
CA LEU A 28 -3.95 5.34 -2.56
C LEU A 28 -2.59 6.00 -2.29
N MET A 29 -2.39 6.56 -1.10
CA MET A 29 -1.08 7.08 -0.68
C MET A 29 0.00 5.98 -0.73
N ALA A 30 -0.33 4.77 -0.28
CA ALA A 30 0.58 3.63 -0.36
C ALA A 30 0.91 3.25 -1.81
N MET A 31 -0.09 3.24 -2.70
CA MET A 31 0.14 2.96 -4.13
C MET A 31 0.99 4.04 -4.79
N CYS A 32 0.75 5.32 -4.49
CA CYS A 32 1.61 6.43 -4.95
C CYS A 32 3.05 6.28 -4.44
N ALA A 33 3.21 5.86 -3.19
CA ALA A 33 4.53 5.59 -2.61
C ALA A 33 5.26 4.44 -3.35
N TRP A 34 4.56 3.39 -3.78
CA TRP A 34 5.12 2.34 -4.62
C TRP A 34 5.59 2.86 -5.98
N ILE A 35 4.79 3.71 -6.64
CA ILE A 35 5.16 4.34 -7.92
C ILE A 35 6.43 5.18 -7.74
N LEU A 36 6.48 6.02 -6.71
CA LEU A 36 7.64 6.86 -6.39
C LEU A 36 8.87 6.00 -6.09
N ARG A 37 8.73 4.93 -5.30
CA ARG A 37 9.81 4.03 -4.97
C ARG A 37 10.45 3.41 -6.21
N PHE A 38 9.64 2.85 -7.11
CA PHE A 38 10.15 2.25 -8.34
C PHE A 38 10.73 3.32 -9.28
N GLY A 39 10.12 4.52 -9.34
CA GLY A 39 10.67 5.65 -10.07
C GLY A 39 12.05 6.08 -9.55
N PHE A 40 12.23 6.17 -8.23
CA PHE A 40 13.52 6.50 -7.63
C PHE A 40 14.60 5.46 -7.95
N PHE A 41 14.25 4.17 -8.01
CA PHE A 41 15.18 3.15 -8.48
C PHE A 41 15.45 3.24 -9.98
N GLY A 42 14.44 3.62 -10.78
CA GLY A 42 14.59 3.78 -12.22
C GLY A 42 15.50 4.94 -12.61
N PHE A 43 15.41 6.07 -11.89
CA PHE A 43 16.23 7.27 -12.13
C PHE A 43 17.49 7.33 -11.29
N GLY A 44 17.60 6.51 -10.25
CA GLY A 44 18.79 6.42 -9.40
C GLY A 44 19.98 5.81 -10.14
N ASN A 45 21.18 6.25 -9.77
CA ASN A 45 22.41 5.64 -10.23
C ASN A 45 23.43 5.54 -9.08
N PRO A 46 24.45 4.68 -9.18
CA PRO A 46 25.45 4.51 -8.13
C PRO A 46 26.35 5.72 -7.88
N GLY A 47 26.26 6.76 -8.72
CA GLY A 47 27.03 8.00 -8.59
C GLY A 47 26.23 9.09 -7.86
N SER A 48 25.91 10.17 -8.56
CA SER A 48 25.17 11.32 -8.02
C SER A 48 23.72 10.99 -7.62
N GLY A 49 23.17 9.89 -8.09
CA GLY A 49 21.79 9.43 -7.84
C GLY A 49 21.60 8.56 -6.59
N VAL A 50 22.64 8.34 -5.77
CA VAL A 50 22.55 7.53 -4.52
C VAL A 50 21.47 8.09 -3.56
N GLY A 51 21.27 9.40 -3.53
CA GLY A 51 20.23 10.02 -2.73
C GLY A 51 18.82 9.51 -3.06
N LEU A 52 18.54 9.17 -4.32
CA LEU A 52 17.25 8.60 -4.73
C LEU A 52 17.05 7.18 -4.18
N PHE A 53 18.11 6.40 -4.05
CA PHE A 53 18.03 5.08 -3.41
C PHE A 53 17.71 5.19 -1.93
N ILE A 54 18.35 6.14 -1.22
CA ILE A 54 18.05 6.40 0.20
C ILE A 54 16.60 6.86 0.35
N LEU A 55 16.14 7.78 -0.51
CA LEU A 55 14.76 8.26 -0.49
C LEU A 55 13.76 7.13 -0.77
N SER A 56 14.08 6.23 -1.70
CA SER A 56 13.29 5.02 -1.96
C SER A 56 13.16 4.13 -0.72
N MET A 57 14.22 4.00 0.09
CA MET A 57 14.18 3.23 1.33
C MET A 57 13.28 3.87 2.39
N ILE A 58 13.23 5.20 2.45
CA ILE A 58 12.33 5.93 3.36
C ILE A 58 10.87 5.77 2.92
N VAL A 59 10.60 5.91 1.63
CA VAL A 59 9.25 5.77 1.07
C VAL A 59 8.70 4.34 1.21
N TYR A 60 9.56 3.34 1.35
CA TYR A 60 9.16 1.94 1.50
C TYR A 60 8.22 1.70 2.69
N GLY A 61 8.49 2.29 3.84
CA GLY A 61 7.63 2.16 5.01
C GLY A 61 6.20 2.64 4.71
N VAL A 62 6.05 3.80 4.05
CA VAL A 62 4.73 4.30 3.64
C VAL A 62 4.09 3.34 2.63
N ALA A 63 4.85 2.87 1.63
CA ALA A 63 4.31 2.01 0.58
C ALA A 63 3.80 0.67 1.13
N PHE A 64 4.57 0.03 2.00
CA PHE A 64 4.27 -1.31 2.51
C PHE A 64 3.25 -1.29 3.66
N ASP A 65 3.53 -0.51 4.71
CA ASP A 65 2.74 -0.54 5.93
C ASP A 65 1.35 0.09 5.73
N PHE A 66 1.27 1.20 5.01
CA PHE A 66 -0.01 1.85 4.76
C PHE A 66 -0.94 0.95 3.95
N PHE A 67 -0.41 0.20 2.98
CA PHE A 67 -1.22 -0.73 2.20
C PHE A 67 -1.69 -1.92 3.05
N ASN A 68 -0.77 -2.59 3.74
CA ASN A 68 -1.10 -3.80 4.51
C ASN A 68 -2.05 -3.51 5.67
N VAL A 69 -1.78 -2.47 6.47
CA VAL A 69 -2.62 -2.12 7.61
C VAL A 69 -3.99 -1.61 7.16
N SER A 70 -4.04 -0.75 6.14
CA SER A 70 -5.33 -0.25 5.63
C SER A 70 -6.15 -1.34 4.97
N GLY A 71 -5.52 -2.25 4.23
CA GLY A 71 -6.17 -3.40 3.60
C GLY A 71 -6.74 -4.37 4.65
N SER A 72 -5.95 -4.68 5.67
CA SER A 72 -6.39 -5.51 6.80
C SER A 72 -7.57 -4.88 7.54
N LEU A 73 -7.52 -3.59 7.83
CA LEU A 73 -8.63 -2.86 8.46
C LEU A 73 -9.87 -2.78 7.55
N TYR A 74 -9.70 -2.69 6.24
CA TYR A 74 -10.82 -2.73 5.31
C TYR A 74 -11.53 -4.08 5.36
N VAL A 75 -10.77 -5.18 5.31
CA VAL A 75 -11.31 -6.54 5.45
C VAL A 75 -12.03 -6.70 6.77
N ASP A 76 -11.43 -6.23 7.87
CA ASP A 76 -12.02 -6.31 9.21
C ASP A 76 -13.38 -5.59 9.30
N LYS A 77 -13.50 -4.40 8.72
CA LYS A 77 -14.74 -3.63 8.73
C LYS A 77 -15.84 -4.21 7.83
N ARG A 78 -15.48 -4.96 6.81
CA ARG A 78 -16.44 -5.55 5.84
C ARG A 78 -16.85 -6.97 6.17
N THR A 79 -16.24 -7.57 7.18
CA THR A 79 -16.45 -8.99 7.52
C THR A 79 -17.15 -9.12 8.87
N SER A 80 -18.12 -10.05 8.96
CA SER A 80 -18.78 -10.38 10.23
C SER A 80 -17.80 -11.00 11.22
N LYS A 81 -18.11 -10.90 12.51
CA LYS A 81 -17.24 -11.39 13.59
C LYS A 81 -16.88 -12.87 13.45
N ASP A 82 -17.82 -13.69 12.95
CA ASP A 82 -17.68 -15.14 12.89
C ASP A 82 -16.63 -15.61 11.86
N ILE A 83 -16.46 -14.88 10.76
CA ILE A 83 -15.54 -15.25 9.68
C ILE A 83 -14.35 -14.30 9.53
N ARG A 84 -14.18 -13.35 10.46
CA ARG A 84 -13.16 -12.31 10.42
C ARG A 84 -11.74 -12.87 10.33
N SER A 85 -11.41 -13.86 11.15
CA SER A 85 -10.09 -14.51 11.14
C SER A 85 -9.81 -15.21 9.81
N SER A 86 -10.81 -15.88 9.24
CA SER A 86 -10.69 -16.54 7.93
C SER A 86 -10.49 -15.52 6.80
N ALA A 87 -11.22 -14.40 6.83
CA ALA A 87 -11.07 -13.33 5.85
C ALA A 87 -9.69 -12.65 5.93
N GLN A 88 -9.16 -12.43 7.13
CA GLN A 88 -7.79 -11.93 7.31
C GLN A 88 -6.75 -12.93 6.79
N GLY A 89 -6.91 -14.21 7.07
CA GLY A 89 -6.05 -15.27 6.54
C GLY A 89 -6.09 -15.30 5.00
N LEU A 90 -7.28 -15.19 4.41
CA LEU A 90 -7.44 -15.13 2.95
C LEU A 90 -6.76 -13.88 2.36
N PHE A 91 -6.93 -12.71 2.98
CA PHE A 91 -6.24 -11.48 2.56
C PHE A 91 -4.72 -11.66 2.55
N MET A 92 -4.17 -12.25 3.61
CA MET A 92 -2.72 -12.54 3.70
C MET A 92 -2.25 -13.52 2.63
N ILE A 93 -3.00 -14.59 2.37
CA ILE A 93 -2.67 -15.57 1.32
C ILE A 93 -2.72 -14.91 -0.05
N MET A 94 -3.74 -14.11 -0.33
CA MET A 94 -3.88 -13.42 -1.62
C MET A 94 -2.77 -12.39 -1.85
N THR A 95 -2.39 -11.63 -0.85
CA THR A 95 -1.37 -10.57 -0.98
C THR A 95 0.06 -11.12 -0.87
N ASN A 96 0.40 -11.78 0.24
CA ASN A 96 1.76 -12.21 0.54
C ASN A 96 2.08 -13.62 0.03
N GLY A 97 1.08 -14.41 -0.32
CA GLY A 97 1.24 -15.73 -0.94
C GLY A 97 1.17 -15.61 -2.47
N ILE A 98 -0.04 -15.66 -3.00
CA ILE A 98 -0.29 -15.71 -4.45
C ILE A 98 0.24 -14.44 -5.15
N GLY A 99 -0.11 -13.27 -4.63
CA GLY A 99 0.33 -11.99 -5.21
C GLY A 99 1.84 -11.85 -5.25
N ALA A 100 2.52 -12.18 -4.15
CA ALA A 100 3.98 -12.13 -4.08
C ALA A 100 4.64 -13.15 -5.02
N THR A 101 4.10 -14.37 -5.13
CA THR A 101 4.63 -15.40 -6.02
C THR A 101 4.50 -14.99 -7.49
N VAL A 102 3.29 -14.61 -7.92
CA VAL A 102 3.04 -14.17 -9.29
C VAL A 102 3.86 -12.91 -9.61
N GLY A 103 3.88 -11.94 -8.69
CA GLY A 103 4.68 -10.72 -8.84
C GLY A 103 6.17 -11.01 -9.00
N THR A 104 6.73 -11.92 -8.22
CA THR A 104 8.14 -12.31 -8.31
C THR A 104 8.45 -12.98 -9.65
N LEU A 105 7.59 -13.90 -10.13
CA LEU A 105 7.78 -14.56 -11.42
C LEU A 105 7.71 -13.56 -12.59
N CYS A 106 6.75 -12.65 -12.58
CA CYS A 106 6.64 -11.60 -13.59
C CYS A 106 7.85 -10.65 -13.54
N ALA A 107 8.27 -10.23 -12.35
CA ALA A 107 9.45 -9.38 -12.19
C ALA A 107 10.71 -10.08 -12.70
N GLN A 108 10.90 -11.37 -12.40
CA GLN A 108 12.01 -12.18 -12.90
C GLN A 108 12.04 -12.22 -14.43
N ALA A 109 10.88 -12.41 -15.07
CA ALA A 109 10.78 -12.41 -16.53
C ALA A 109 11.21 -11.07 -17.14
N VAL A 110 10.75 -9.95 -16.57
CA VAL A 110 11.14 -8.59 -17.00
C VAL A 110 12.64 -8.36 -16.83
N ILE A 111 13.22 -8.75 -15.70
CA ILE A 111 14.65 -8.59 -15.41
C ILE A 111 15.49 -9.48 -16.33
N ASN A 112 15.09 -10.73 -16.56
CA ASN A 112 15.78 -11.63 -17.48
C ASN A 112 15.85 -11.04 -18.89
N HIS A 113 14.74 -10.48 -19.37
CA HIS A 113 14.67 -9.87 -20.70
C HIS A 113 15.50 -8.58 -20.83
N ASN A 114 15.41 -7.68 -19.84
CA ASN A 114 16.02 -6.35 -19.93
C ASN A 114 17.47 -6.29 -19.44
N VAL A 115 17.87 -7.19 -18.54
CA VAL A 115 19.17 -7.14 -17.87
C VAL A 115 20.06 -8.32 -18.30
N TYR A 116 19.60 -9.54 -17.99
CA TYR A 116 20.45 -10.72 -18.17
C TYR A 116 20.61 -11.18 -19.63
N SER A 117 19.75 -10.74 -20.54
CA SER A 117 19.93 -10.94 -21.97
C SER A 117 20.95 -10.00 -22.61
N LYS A 118 21.41 -8.98 -21.87
CA LYS A 118 22.37 -7.99 -22.37
C LYS A 118 23.81 -8.28 -21.91
N PRO A 119 24.82 -7.85 -22.69
CA PRO A 119 26.21 -7.99 -22.28
C PRO A 119 26.49 -7.21 -20.98
N PRO A 120 27.45 -7.72 -20.13
CA PRO A 120 27.82 -7.02 -18.90
C PRO A 120 28.38 -5.61 -19.18
N GLY A 121 27.94 -4.63 -18.40
CA GLY A 121 28.39 -3.25 -18.51
C GLY A 121 27.25 -2.23 -18.45
N LEU A 122 27.42 -1.12 -19.17
CA LEU A 122 26.45 -0.01 -19.18
C LEU A 122 25.06 -0.45 -19.67
N ASP A 123 24.99 -1.41 -20.60
CA ASP A 123 23.74 -1.95 -21.13
C ASP A 123 22.91 -2.64 -20.05
N GLN A 124 23.54 -3.31 -19.10
CA GLN A 124 22.85 -3.90 -17.94
C GLN A 124 22.33 -2.83 -16.97
N ILE A 125 23.09 -1.75 -16.76
CA ILE A 125 22.66 -0.63 -15.91
C ILE A 125 21.41 0.03 -16.49
N GLU A 126 21.37 0.27 -17.80
CA GLU A 126 20.17 0.76 -18.49
C GLU A 126 19.02 -0.25 -18.41
N GLY A 127 19.32 -1.54 -18.50
CA GLY A 127 18.35 -2.62 -18.32
C GLY A 127 17.67 -2.62 -16.94
N TRP A 128 18.44 -2.36 -15.89
CA TRP A 128 17.90 -2.18 -14.53
C TRP A 128 17.01 -0.95 -14.44
N SER A 129 17.45 0.21 -14.94
CA SER A 129 16.64 1.43 -14.97
C SER A 129 15.32 1.21 -15.70
N THR A 130 15.36 0.59 -16.90
CA THR A 130 14.17 0.25 -17.68
C THR A 130 13.23 -0.68 -16.93
N SER A 131 13.75 -1.72 -16.27
CA SER A 131 12.93 -2.66 -15.48
C SER A 131 12.20 -1.97 -14.33
N TRP A 132 12.88 -1.08 -13.60
CA TRP A 132 12.25 -0.32 -12.52
C TRP A 132 11.18 0.65 -13.03
N LEU A 133 11.37 1.28 -14.18
CA LEU A 133 10.35 2.13 -14.80
C LEU A 133 9.14 1.32 -15.28
N ILE A 134 9.34 0.10 -15.77
CA ILE A 134 8.23 -0.81 -16.11
C ILE A 134 7.41 -1.13 -14.84
N PHE A 135 8.08 -1.41 -13.72
CA PHE A 135 7.38 -1.65 -12.44
C PHE A 135 6.65 -0.42 -11.93
N ALA A 136 7.21 0.78 -12.11
CA ALA A 136 6.54 2.04 -11.77
C ALA A 136 5.29 2.25 -12.64
N ALA A 137 5.36 2.00 -13.94
CA ALA A 137 4.23 2.09 -14.85
C ALA A 137 3.14 1.07 -14.50
N TYR A 138 3.51 -0.18 -14.20
CA TYR A 138 2.56 -1.19 -13.71
C TYR A 138 1.85 -0.74 -12.42
N ALA A 139 2.60 -0.25 -11.44
CA ALA A 139 2.03 0.25 -10.20
C ALA A 139 1.08 1.44 -10.43
N ALA A 140 1.40 2.33 -11.39
CA ALA A 140 0.52 3.44 -11.78
C ALA A 140 -0.79 2.93 -12.40
N VAL A 141 -0.75 1.95 -13.28
CA VAL A 141 -1.95 1.32 -13.87
C VAL A 141 -2.82 0.71 -12.78
N VAL A 142 -2.22 -0.04 -11.84
CA VAL A 142 -2.96 -0.63 -10.71
C VAL A 142 -3.59 0.45 -9.83
N ALA A 143 -2.89 1.55 -9.55
CA ALA A 143 -3.42 2.66 -8.78
C ALA A 143 -4.62 3.34 -9.48
N ILE A 144 -4.54 3.52 -10.79
CA ILE A 144 -5.65 4.06 -11.61
C ILE A 144 -6.85 3.11 -11.56
N LEU A 145 -6.65 1.81 -11.79
CA LEU A 145 -7.72 0.82 -11.70
C LEU A 145 -8.35 0.80 -10.30
N PHE A 146 -7.55 0.92 -9.26
CA PHE A 146 -8.04 1.00 -7.88
C PHE A 146 -8.96 2.21 -7.66
N ILE A 147 -8.63 3.38 -8.21
CA ILE A 147 -9.47 4.58 -8.11
C ILE A 147 -10.86 4.33 -8.70
N PHE A 148 -10.94 3.64 -9.84
CA PHE A 148 -12.20 3.37 -10.52
C PHE A 148 -13.00 2.23 -9.88
N ILE A 149 -12.34 1.19 -9.40
CA ILE A 149 -13.00 -0.02 -8.88
C ILE A 149 -13.36 0.14 -7.40
N PHE A 150 -12.49 0.78 -6.61
CA PHE A 150 -12.66 0.86 -5.17
C PHE A 150 -13.68 1.94 -4.80
N HIS A 151 -14.88 1.49 -4.42
CA HIS A 151 -15.95 2.34 -3.88
C HIS A 151 -16.03 2.17 -2.36
N GLU A 152 -15.58 3.17 -1.62
CA GLU A 152 -15.78 3.21 -0.17
C GLU A 152 -17.21 3.77 0.07
N HIS A 153 -18.08 2.94 0.59
CA HIS A 153 -19.40 3.40 1.06
C HIS A 153 -19.16 4.15 2.38
N ASP A 154 -19.42 5.46 2.36
CA ASP A 154 -19.22 6.36 3.50
C ASP A 154 -20.06 5.92 4.71
N SER A 155 -19.50 5.09 5.59
CA SER A 155 -20.06 4.74 6.90
C SER A 155 -19.87 5.86 7.95
N HIS A 156 -19.33 7.01 7.56
CA HIS A 156 -19.11 8.12 8.49
C HIS A 156 -20.38 8.82 8.98
N LYS A 157 -21.55 8.57 8.36
CA LYS A 157 -22.82 9.19 8.78
C LYS A 157 -23.60 8.41 9.84
N THR A 158 -23.28 7.15 10.09
CA THR A 158 -24.06 6.33 11.02
C THR A 158 -23.55 6.42 12.47
N SER A 159 -22.26 6.67 12.69
CA SER A 159 -21.69 6.73 14.05
C SER A 159 -22.02 8.01 14.83
N ALA A 160 -22.40 9.09 14.12
CA ALA A 160 -22.80 10.35 14.78
C ALA A 160 -24.28 10.35 15.19
N LYS A 161 -25.07 9.37 14.75
CA LYS A 161 -26.51 9.26 15.03
C LYS A 161 -26.83 8.33 16.20
N GLU A 162 -25.89 7.48 16.62
CA GLU A 162 -26.09 6.54 17.74
C GLU A 162 -25.64 7.09 19.10
N ILE A 163 -25.10 8.30 19.17
CA ILE A 163 -24.79 8.99 20.43
C ILE A 163 -25.81 10.10 20.63
N LYS A 164 -27.09 9.79 20.62
CA LYS A 164 -28.08 10.57 21.37
C LYS A 164 -28.30 9.85 22.71
N PRO A 165 -28.05 10.52 23.85
CA PRO A 165 -28.49 10.00 25.14
C PRO A 165 -30.00 9.80 25.10
N ALA A 166 -30.48 8.69 25.62
CA ALA A 166 -31.89 8.52 25.90
C ALA A 166 -32.33 9.66 26.79
N GLU A 167 -33.20 10.51 26.23
CA GLU A 167 -33.87 11.61 26.93
C GLU A 167 -34.77 11.00 27.98
N ASP A 168 -34.46 11.30 29.25
CA ASP A 168 -35.27 10.94 30.41
C ASP A 168 -36.74 11.19 30.14
N THR A 169 -37.52 10.13 30.10
CA THR A 169 -38.99 10.29 30.25
C THR A 169 -39.26 10.55 31.72
N PRO A 170 -39.90 11.66 32.07
CA PRO A 170 -40.26 11.90 33.45
C PRO A 170 -41.34 10.90 33.87
N ASP A 171 -41.01 10.18 34.94
CA ASP A 171 -41.91 9.33 35.72
C ASP A 171 -43.09 10.21 36.22
N ASN A 172 -44.26 10.05 35.64
CA ASN A 172 -45.47 10.62 36.23
C ASN A 172 -46.03 9.58 37.20
N ALA A 173 -45.75 9.83 38.50
CA ALA A 173 -46.49 9.30 39.61
C ALA A 173 -47.98 9.67 39.51
N ILE A 174 -48.84 8.69 39.65
CA ILE A 174 -49.97 8.68 40.59
C ILE A 174 -50.28 7.22 40.93
#